data_ca88610550ffc384b47514a70064a618
#
_entry.id   ca88610550ffc384b47514a70064a618
#
_cell.length_a   1.000
_cell.length_b   1.000
_cell.length_c   1.000
_cell.angle_alpha   90.00
_cell.angle_beta   90.00
_cell.angle_gamma   90.00
#
_symmetry.space_group_name_H-M   'P 1'
#
loop_
_entity.id
_entity.type
_entity.pdbx_description
1 polymer ?
#
loop_
_entity_poly.entity_id
_entity_poly.type
_entity_poly.pdbx_seq_one_letter_code
_entity_poly.pdbx_strand_id
1 'polypeptide(L)'
;MRIVIGSDHAGFTLKGAVIGHLQDGGHEVEDIGTFSEEPVDYPPICADVARRVVRGIGQVGIVIGGSGQGEAIAANKVRGSRAALCHDEYTSRLARRHNDATVLSLGARVVATELALDIVDVFLATPFDGGRHVARIAELTAIEEQESAEGADGNPASG
;
A
#
# COMPACT_ATOMS: atom_id res chain seq x y z
N MET A 1 12.25 5.71 -9.36
CA MET A 1 11.59 6.02 -8.07
C MET A 1 12.15 5.09 -7.01
N ARG A 2 12.03 5.46 -5.73
CA ARG A 2 12.33 4.56 -4.62
C ARG A 2 11.03 3.93 -4.11
N ILE A 3 10.96 2.60 -4.14
CA ILE A 3 9.76 1.81 -3.83
C ILE A 3 10.07 0.89 -2.67
N VAL A 4 9.18 0.86 -1.66
CA VAL A 4 9.25 -0.09 -0.55
C VAL A 4 8.24 -1.19 -0.80
N ILE A 5 8.67 -2.45 -0.74
CA ILE A 5 7.80 -3.59 -0.98
C ILE A 5 7.86 -4.59 0.16
N GLY A 6 6.72 -5.16 0.49
CA GLY A 6 6.60 -6.24 1.47
C GLY A 6 5.46 -7.19 1.15
N SER A 7 5.56 -8.43 1.60
CA SER A 7 4.50 -9.43 1.44
C SER A 7 4.43 -10.36 2.65
N ASP A 8 3.31 -11.07 2.78
CA ASP A 8 3.29 -12.32 3.54
C ASP A 8 3.80 -13.50 2.69
N HIS A 9 3.72 -14.70 3.25
CA HIS A 9 4.12 -15.94 2.56
C HIS A 9 3.29 -16.21 1.29
N ALA A 10 2.01 -15.84 1.27
CA ALA A 10 1.14 -16.05 0.10
C ALA A 10 1.51 -15.10 -1.06
N GLY A 11 2.05 -13.93 -0.75
CA GLY A 11 2.50 -12.94 -1.72
C GLY A 11 3.97 -13.09 -2.14
N PHE A 12 4.74 -13.97 -1.51
CA PHE A 12 6.19 -14.07 -1.66
C PHE A 12 6.64 -14.24 -3.12
N THR A 13 6.06 -15.20 -3.84
CA THR A 13 6.41 -15.49 -5.24
C THR A 13 6.07 -14.31 -6.15
N LEU A 14 4.89 -13.72 -6.01
CA LEU A 14 4.48 -12.55 -6.80
C LEU A 14 5.36 -11.33 -6.47
N LYS A 15 5.74 -11.15 -5.20
CA LYS A 15 6.66 -10.09 -4.79
C LYS A 15 7.99 -10.19 -5.54
N GLY A 16 8.54 -11.40 -5.67
CA GLY A 16 9.77 -11.63 -6.43
C GLY A 16 9.66 -11.17 -7.89
N ALA A 17 8.55 -11.50 -8.57
CA ALA A 17 8.30 -11.07 -9.93
C ALA A 17 8.16 -9.54 -10.04
N VAL A 18 7.44 -8.91 -9.12
CA VAL A 18 7.28 -7.45 -9.06
C VAL A 18 8.62 -6.75 -8.82
N ILE A 19 9.46 -7.26 -7.91
CA ILE A 19 10.80 -6.70 -7.65
C ILE A 19 11.65 -6.74 -8.92
N GLY A 20 11.70 -7.88 -9.63
CA GLY A 20 12.45 -8.00 -10.87
C GLY A 20 11.99 -7.00 -11.94
N HIS A 21 10.68 -6.91 -12.14
CA HIS A 21 10.06 -5.96 -13.08
C HIS A 21 10.40 -4.50 -12.76
N LEU A 22 10.31 -4.13 -11.48
CA LEU A 22 10.64 -2.77 -11.02
C LEU A 22 12.12 -2.42 -11.23
N GLN A 23 13.02 -3.36 -10.94
CA GLN A 23 14.46 -3.18 -11.12
C GLN A 23 14.83 -3.07 -12.60
N ASP A 24 14.23 -3.87 -13.46
CA ASP A 24 14.39 -3.80 -14.92
C ASP A 24 13.88 -2.45 -15.46
N GLY A 25 12.82 -1.89 -14.84
CA GLY A 25 12.30 -0.54 -15.09
C GLY A 25 13.16 0.60 -14.52
N GLY A 26 14.30 0.29 -13.88
CA GLY A 26 15.23 1.30 -13.33
C GLY A 26 14.77 1.92 -12.00
N HIS A 27 13.91 1.23 -11.25
CA HIS A 27 13.49 1.67 -9.92
C HIS A 27 14.43 1.14 -8.83
N GLU A 28 14.61 1.91 -7.77
CA GLU A 28 15.26 1.46 -6.54
C GLU A 28 14.23 0.78 -5.64
N VAL A 29 14.43 -0.49 -5.32
CA VAL A 29 13.46 -1.30 -4.57
C VAL A 29 14.06 -1.72 -3.23
N GLU A 30 13.37 -1.38 -2.15
CA GLU A 30 13.66 -1.85 -0.80
C GLU A 30 12.67 -2.96 -0.41
N ASP A 31 13.14 -4.20 -0.40
CA ASP A 31 12.37 -5.35 0.07
C ASP A 31 12.49 -5.49 1.59
N ILE A 32 11.37 -5.39 2.31
CA ILE A 32 11.33 -5.50 3.77
C ILE A 32 10.74 -6.83 4.26
N GLY A 33 10.58 -7.83 3.38
CA GLY A 33 10.12 -9.18 3.72
C GLY A 33 8.66 -9.44 3.24
N THR A 34 8.15 -10.68 3.51
CA THR A 34 8.92 -11.81 4.02
C THR A 34 9.96 -12.31 3.01
N PHE A 35 10.93 -13.10 3.48
CA PHE A 35 12.02 -13.62 2.64
C PHE A 35 11.91 -15.14 2.40
N SER A 36 10.76 -15.73 2.69
CA SER A 36 10.49 -17.15 2.48
C SER A 36 8.98 -17.42 2.34
N GLU A 37 8.63 -18.65 1.98
CA GLU A 37 7.25 -19.14 1.91
C GLU A 37 6.72 -19.64 3.27
N GLU A 38 7.52 -19.56 4.33
CA GLU A 38 7.08 -19.91 5.67
C GLU A 38 5.97 -18.96 6.16
N PRO A 39 4.93 -19.50 6.82
CA PRO A 39 3.83 -18.68 7.31
C PRO A 39 4.29 -17.53 8.20
N VAL A 40 3.83 -16.33 7.88
CA VAL A 40 4.13 -15.09 8.61
C VAL A 40 2.89 -14.19 8.62
N ASP A 41 2.76 -13.41 9.69
CA ASP A 41 1.69 -12.43 9.83
C ASP A 41 1.96 -11.17 8.98
N TYR A 42 1.02 -10.84 8.09
CA TYR A 42 1.12 -9.69 7.19
C TYR A 42 1.02 -8.31 7.88
N PRO A 43 0.23 -8.11 8.98
CA PRO A 43 -0.07 -6.75 9.44
C PRO A 43 1.17 -5.92 9.83
N PRO A 44 2.18 -6.47 10.55
CA PRO A 44 3.39 -5.71 10.87
C PRO A 44 4.18 -5.28 9.63
N ILE A 45 4.28 -6.17 8.63
CA ILE A 45 5.01 -5.91 7.37
C ILE A 45 4.32 -4.79 6.60
N CYS A 46 3.01 -4.89 6.41
CA CYS A 46 2.22 -3.90 5.66
C CYS A 46 2.23 -2.53 6.34
N ALA A 47 2.14 -2.52 7.67
CA ALA A 47 2.27 -1.28 8.43
C ALA A 47 3.66 -0.66 8.32
N ASP A 48 4.74 -1.46 8.25
CA ASP A 48 6.10 -0.93 8.08
C ASP A 48 6.32 -0.35 6.68
N VAL A 49 5.81 -1.01 5.61
CA VAL A 49 5.78 -0.43 4.25
C VAL A 49 5.12 0.95 4.29
N ALA A 50 3.92 1.04 4.86
CA ALA A 50 3.16 2.29 4.92
C ALA A 50 3.91 3.38 5.72
N ARG A 51 4.49 3.04 6.88
CA ARG A 51 5.29 3.98 7.69
C ARG A 51 6.49 4.53 6.94
N ARG A 52 7.20 3.71 6.19
CA ARG A 52 8.35 4.13 5.39
C ARG A 52 7.94 5.12 4.30
N VAL A 53 6.81 4.88 3.64
CA VAL A 53 6.25 5.81 2.65
C VAL A 53 5.84 7.13 3.29
N VAL A 54 5.07 7.09 4.38
CA VAL A 54 4.63 8.30 5.09
C VAL A 54 5.81 9.14 5.59
N ARG A 55 6.92 8.50 5.99
CA ARG A 55 8.16 9.17 6.42
C ARG A 55 9.05 9.64 5.26
N GLY A 56 8.66 9.42 4.02
CA GLY A 56 9.43 9.82 2.83
C GLY A 56 10.66 8.96 2.57
N ILE A 57 10.80 7.79 3.20
CA ILE A 57 11.87 6.83 2.92
C ILE A 57 11.64 6.20 1.54
N GLY A 58 10.39 5.84 1.21
CA GLY A 58 9.93 5.45 -0.11
C GLY A 58 8.95 6.46 -0.68
N GLN A 59 8.88 6.56 -2.01
CA GLN A 59 7.89 7.39 -2.70
C GLN A 59 6.56 6.64 -2.87
N VAL A 60 6.64 5.33 -3.03
CA VAL A 60 5.50 4.41 -3.19
C VAL A 60 5.75 3.15 -2.37
N GLY A 61 4.69 2.61 -1.79
CA GLY A 61 4.69 1.30 -1.15
C GLY A 61 3.92 0.27 -1.97
N ILE A 62 4.35 -0.99 -1.90
CA ILE A 62 3.60 -2.12 -2.46
C ILE A 62 3.49 -3.19 -1.38
N VAL A 63 2.27 -3.65 -1.12
CA VAL A 63 2.00 -4.75 -0.18
C VAL A 63 1.28 -5.87 -0.91
N ILE A 64 1.72 -7.10 -0.72
CA ILE A 64 1.20 -8.26 -1.44
C ILE A 64 0.89 -9.37 -0.44
N GLY A 65 -0.35 -9.85 -0.48
CA GLY A 65 -0.75 -11.02 0.28
C GLY A 65 -1.61 -11.96 -0.54
N GLY A 66 -2.38 -12.83 0.11
CA GLY A 66 -3.23 -13.77 -0.60
C GLY A 66 -4.37 -13.10 -1.35
N SER A 67 -5.08 -12.18 -0.73
CA SER A 67 -6.20 -11.42 -1.31
C SER A 67 -5.92 -9.93 -1.45
N GLY A 68 -4.92 -9.39 -0.77
CA GLY A 68 -4.64 -7.96 -0.66
C GLY A 68 -5.57 -7.21 0.29
N GLN A 69 -6.63 -7.85 0.81
CA GLN A 69 -7.63 -7.18 1.65
C GLN A 69 -7.06 -6.75 3.00
N GLY A 70 -6.52 -7.71 3.75
CA GLY A 70 -5.92 -7.45 5.05
C GLY A 70 -4.71 -6.53 4.95
N GLU A 71 -3.93 -6.68 3.89
CA GLU A 71 -2.76 -5.86 3.59
C GLU A 71 -3.16 -4.38 3.41
N ALA A 72 -4.21 -4.11 2.64
CA ALA A 72 -4.76 -2.76 2.46
C ALA A 72 -5.28 -2.19 3.78
N ILE A 73 -6.02 -2.99 4.57
CA ILE A 73 -6.54 -2.58 5.88
C ILE A 73 -5.39 -2.22 6.82
N ALA A 74 -4.38 -3.10 6.93
CA ALA A 74 -3.23 -2.88 7.81
C ALA A 74 -2.43 -1.63 7.43
N ALA A 75 -2.17 -1.43 6.13
CA ALA A 75 -1.49 -0.24 5.65
C ALA A 75 -2.27 1.05 5.94
N ASN A 76 -3.60 1.03 5.82
CA ASN A 76 -4.48 2.17 6.13
C ASN A 76 -4.66 2.44 7.63
N LYS A 77 -4.18 1.56 8.53
CA LYS A 77 -4.09 1.86 9.96
C LYS A 77 -2.91 2.77 10.31
N VAL A 78 -2.00 2.98 9.38
CA VAL A 78 -0.89 3.92 9.56
C VAL A 78 -1.34 5.32 9.17
N ARG A 79 -1.30 6.24 10.12
CA ARG A 79 -1.72 7.64 9.92
C ARG A 79 -0.99 8.27 8.72
N GLY A 80 -1.76 8.89 7.84
CA GLY A 80 -1.26 9.52 6.61
C GLY A 80 -1.07 8.55 5.44
N SER A 81 -1.27 7.24 5.64
CA SER A 81 -1.21 6.27 4.55
C SER A 81 -2.53 6.26 3.77
N ARG A 82 -2.41 6.13 2.46
CA ARG A 82 -3.55 5.87 1.56
C ARG A 82 -3.22 4.65 0.72
N ALA A 83 -3.64 3.49 1.22
CA ALA A 83 -3.46 2.20 0.55
C ALA A 83 -4.72 1.83 -0.24
N ALA A 84 -4.52 1.46 -1.49
CA ALA A 84 -5.58 1.02 -2.39
C ALA A 84 -5.38 -0.43 -2.80
N LEU A 85 -6.42 -1.25 -2.62
CA LEU A 85 -6.50 -2.59 -3.18
C LEU A 85 -6.93 -2.49 -4.65
N CYS A 86 -6.11 -3.01 -5.56
CA CYS A 86 -6.37 -2.98 -6.98
C CYS A 86 -6.31 -4.38 -7.59
N HIS A 87 -7.30 -4.71 -8.43
CA HIS A 87 -7.37 -5.99 -9.14
C HIS A 87 -7.33 -5.83 -10.67
N ASP A 88 -7.27 -4.59 -11.14
CA ASP A 88 -7.22 -4.22 -12.54
C ASP A 88 -6.59 -2.84 -12.72
N GLU A 89 -6.24 -2.51 -13.96
CA GLU A 89 -5.62 -1.24 -14.31
C GLU A 89 -6.54 -0.02 -14.08
N TYR A 90 -7.86 -0.20 -14.18
CA TYR A 90 -8.81 0.89 -13.99
C TYR A 90 -8.84 1.33 -12.53
N THR A 91 -8.95 0.38 -11.59
CA THR A 91 -8.92 0.67 -10.15
C THR A 91 -7.57 1.23 -9.73
N SER A 92 -6.46 0.73 -10.27
CA SER A 92 -5.11 1.24 -10.07
C SER A 92 -4.98 2.70 -10.50
N ARG A 93 -5.45 3.02 -11.70
CA ARG A 93 -5.46 4.38 -12.23
C ARG A 93 -6.28 5.34 -11.38
N LEU A 94 -7.48 4.93 -10.96
CA LEU A 94 -8.33 5.80 -10.13
C LEU A 94 -7.80 5.96 -8.72
N ALA A 95 -7.16 4.96 -8.13
CA ALA A 95 -6.49 5.07 -6.85
C ALA A 95 -5.46 6.22 -6.85
N ARG A 96 -4.70 6.35 -7.92
CA ARG A 96 -3.75 7.46 -8.09
C ARG A 96 -4.43 8.76 -8.43
N ARG A 97 -5.24 8.79 -9.49
CA ARG A 97 -5.85 10.03 -10.02
C ARG A 97 -6.74 10.72 -9.01
N HIS A 98 -7.55 9.98 -8.28
CA HIS A 98 -8.58 10.54 -7.40
C HIS A 98 -8.20 10.59 -5.92
N ASN A 99 -7.44 9.61 -5.46
CA ASN A 99 -7.15 9.45 -4.03
C ASN A 99 -5.68 9.71 -3.69
N ASP A 100 -4.84 9.98 -4.68
CA ASP A 100 -3.39 10.08 -4.50
C ASP A 100 -2.88 8.96 -3.58
N ALA A 101 -3.30 7.72 -3.87
CA ALA A 101 -2.91 6.55 -3.10
C ALA A 101 -1.39 6.37 -3.19
N THR A 102 -0.75 6.18 -2.06
CA THR A 102 0.71 6.05 -1.96
C THR A 102 1.16 4.62 -1.73
N VAL A 103 0.22 3.73 -1.41
CA VAL A 103 0.47 2.30 -1.23
C VAL A 103 -0.48 1.51 -2.12
N LEU A 104 0.08 0.61 -2.94
CA LEU A 104 -0.66 -0.37 -3.73
C LEU A 104 -0.75 -1.68 -2.96
N SER A 105 -1.95 -2.26 -2.86
CA SER A 105 -2.17 -3.59 -2.31
C SER A 105 -2.61 -4.56 -3.41
N LEU A 106 -2.00 -5.73 -3.47
CA LEU A 106 -2.27 -6.79 -4.45
C LEU A 106 -2.58 -8.12 -3.79
N GLY A 107 -3.45 -8.91 -4.42
CA GLY A 107 -3.78 -10.27 -4.03
C GLY A 107 -3.16 -11.30 -4.96
N ALA A 108 -2.13 -12.03 -4.51
CA ALA A 108 -1.43 -13.03 -5.32
C ALA A 108 -2.28 -14.24 -5.74
N ARG A 109 -3.40 -14.47 -5.04
CA ARG A 109 -4.39 -15.51 -5.40
C ARG A 109 -5.55 -14.98 -6.24
N VAL A 110 -5.56 -13.67 -6.53
CA VAL A 110 -6.65 -12.98 -7.22
C VAL A 110 -6.22 -12.53 -8.60
N VAL A 111 -5.01 -12.00 -8.75
CA VAL A 111 -4.49 -11.50 -10.02
C VAL A 111 -3.36 -12.39 -10.54
N ALA A 112 -3.34 -12.64 -11.85
CA ALA A 112 -2.22 -13.30 -12.50
C ALA A 112 -0.98 -12.39 -12.49
N THR A 113 0.21 -12.98 -12.55
CA THR A 113 1.47 -12.21 -12.47
C THR A 113 1.54 -11.10 -13.51
N GLU A 114 1.24 -11.38 -14.77
CA GLU A 114 1.29 -10.37 -15.85
C GLU A 114 0.35 -9.20 -15.56
N LEU A 115 -0.90 -9.48 -15.17
CA LEU A 115 -1.84 -8.43 -14.78
C LEU A 115 -1.35 -7.62 -13.57
N ALA A 116 -0.70 -8.27 -12.60
CA ALA A 116 -0.14 -7.57 -11.44
C ALA A 116 0.97 -6.59 -11.87
N LEU A 117 1.81 -6.95 -12.82
CA LEU A 117 2.85 -6.06 -13.37
C LEU A 117 2.22 -4.87 -14.10
N ASP A 118 1.20 -5.09 -14.92
CA ASP A 118 0.45 -4.02 -15.60
C ASP A 118 -0.22 -3.06 -14.59
N ILE A 119 -0.81 -3.60 -13.52
CA ILE A 119 -1.39 -2.80 -12.42
C ILE A 119 -0.32 -1.93 -11.75
N VAL A 120 0.87 -2.49 -11.49
CA VAL A 120 2.01 -1.77 -10.90
C VAL A 120 2.44 -0.64 -11.83
N ASP A 121 2.64 -0.90 -13.11
CA ASP A 121 3.06 0.11 -14.09
C ASP A 121 2.05 1.26 -14.17
N VAL A 122 0.76 0.94 -14.24
CA VAL A 122 -0.32 1.95 -14.23
C VAL A 122 -0.29 2.76 -12.93
N PHE A 123 -0.08 2.12 -11.78
CA PHE A 123 0.00 2.81 -10.50
C PHE A 123 1.17 3.81 -10.46
N LEU A 124 2.34 3.40 -10.91
CA LEU A 124 3.54 4.24 -10.89
C LEU A 124 3.51 5.37 -11.92
N ALA A 125 2.93 5.13 -13.09
CA ALA A 125 2.88 6.09 -14.18
C ALA A 125 1.75 7.14 -14.03
N THR A 126 0.73 6.88 -13.19
CA THR A 126 -0.45 7.73 -13.12
C THR A 126 -0.26 8.88 -12.13
N PRO A 127 -0.35 10.15 -12.58
CA PRO A 127 -0.29 11.30 -11.70
C PRO A 127 -1.63 11.53 -10.96
N PHE A 128 -1.58 12.29 -9.86
CA PHE A 128 -2.77 12.79 -9.17
C PHE A 128 -3.43 13.91 -9.98
N ASP A 129 -4.75 13.84 -10.14
CA ASP A 129 -5.52 14.85 -10.91
C ASP A 129 -5.66 16.18 -10.18
N GLY A 130 -5.50 16.22 -8.86
CA GLY A 130 -5.72 17.44 -8.08
C GLY A 130 -7.18 17.93 -8.11
N GLY A 131 -7.38 19.21 -8.27
CA GLY A 131 -8.70 19.83 -8.41
C GLY A 131 -9.65 19.48 -7.28
N ARG A 132 -10.87 19.04 -7.61
CA ARG A 132 -11.91 18.66 -6.63
C ARG A 132 -11.48 17.52 -5.68
N HIS A 133 -10.48 16.73 -6.05
CA HIS A 133 -10.02 15.60 -5.23
C HIS A 133 -9.18 16.06 -4.04
N VAL A 134 -8.55 17.23 -4.11
CA VAL A 134 -7.78 17.80 -3.00
C VAL A 134 -8.64 18.00 -1.76
N ALA A 135 -9.83 18.59 -1.92
CA ALA A 135 -10.76 18.81 -0.79
C ALA A 135 -11.19 17.47 -0.16
N ARG A 136 -11.48 16.45 -0.98
CA ARG A 136 -11.86 15.12 -0.49
C ARG A 136 -10.75 14.42 0.29
N ILE A 137 -9.50 14.54 -0.16
CA ILE A 137 -8.35 14.01 0.58
C ILE A 137 -8.17 14.75 1.91
N ALA A 138 -8.40 16.07 1.93
CA ALA A 138 -8.38 16.84 3.18
C ALA A 138 -9.45 16.38 4.16
N GLU A 139 -10.66 16.04 3.69
CA GLU A 139 -11.72 15.46 4.52
C GLU A 139 -11.32 14.10 5.10
N LEU A 140 -10.67 13.22 4.31
CA LEU A 140 -10.12 11.96 4.83
C LEU A 140 -9.09 12.18 5.94
N THR A 141 -8.21 13.16 5.77
CA THR A 141 -7.22 13.53 6.78
C THR A 141 -7.90 14.08 8.05
N ALA A 142 -8.94 14.90 7.90
CA ALA A 142 -9.69 15.43 9.05
C ALA A 142 -10.38 14.32 9.86
N ILE A 143 -10.96 13.31 9.20
CA ILE A 143 -11.54 12.13 9.87
C ILE A 143 -10.45 11.40 10.67
N GLU A 144 -9.28 11.15 10.08
CA GLU A 144 -8.17 10.47 10.74
C GLU A 144 -7.68 11.23 11.98
N GLU A 145 -7.65 12.56 11.92
CA GLU A 145 -7.25 13.43 13.03
C GLU A 145 -8.28 13.42 14.16
N GLN A 146 -9.58 13.46 13.84
CA GLN A 146 -10.67 13.41 14.82
C GLN A 146 -10.66 12.08 15.59
N GLU A 147 -10.60 10.96 14.90
CA GLU A 147 -10.59 9.63 15.52
C GLU A 147 -9.32 9.42 16.40
N SER A 148 -8.20 10.00 15.99
CA SER A 148 -6.95 9.92 16.78
C SER A 148 -7.03 10.76 18.07
N ALA A 149 -7.72 11.89 18.06
CA ALA A 149 -7.90 12.75 19.23
C ALA A 149 -8.87 12.11 20.24
N GLU A 150 -10.00 11.60 19.78
CA GLU A 150 -11.01 10.93 20.62
C GLU A 150 -10.46 9.66 21.29
N GLY A 151 -9.61 8.90 20.57
CA GLY A 151 -8.95 7.73 21.13
C GLY A 151 -7.91 8.05 22.22
N ALA A 152 -7.36 9.27 22.24
CA ALA A 152 -6.42 9.71 23.27
C ALA A 152 -7.14 10.14 24.57
N ASP A 153 -8.34 10.66 24.47
CA ASP A 153 -9.16 11.12 25.61
C ASP A 153 -10.02 10.01 26.24
N GLY A 154 -10.16 8.88 25.56
CA GLY A 154 -11.08 7.78 25.88
C GLY A 154 -10.50 6.60 26.64
N ASN A 155 -9.52 6.75 27.53
CA ASN A 155 -9.11 5.67 28.43
C ASN A 155 -9.37 6.01 29.89
N PRO A 156 -10.55 5.69 30.45
CA PRO A 156 -10.62 5.48 31.88
C PRO A 156 -10.07 4.09 32.17
N ALA A 157 -8.87 4.06 32.72
CA ALA A 157 -8.42 2.91 33.48
C ALA A 157 -9.50 2.63 34.54
N SER A 158 -10.20 1.53 34.40
CA SER A 158 -11.10 1.02 35.42
C SER A 158 -10.96 -0.48 35.53
N GLY A 159 -10.37 -0.83 36.63
CA GLY A 159 -10.71 -1.76 37.64
C GLY A 159 -10.34 -3.19 37.41
#